data_b30f17a3bc84ce6a6005d39f88fde691
#
_entry.id   b30f17a3bc84ce6a6005d39f88fde691
#
_cell.length_a   1.000
_cell.length_b   1.000
_cell.length_c   1.000
_cell.angle_alpha   90.00
_cell.angle_beta   90.00
_cell.angle_gamma   90.00
#
_symmetry.space_group_name_H-M   'P 1'
#
loop_
_entity.id
_entity.type
_entity.pdbx_description
1 polymer ?
#
loop_
_entity_poly.entity_id
_entity_poly.type
_entity_poly.pdbx_seq_one_letter_code
_entity_poly.pdbx_strand_id
1 'polypeptide(L)'
;LIAADANKQRSVSGAEWSAQEAKENAGRSVQEYLAVLDDAAFGAASPVTPKFVSPSDPAAQWTGAHKGHAFFAYATNYLIDTDHGVILDVEATRAIRQAEVGASRTMIDRTENRFGLKPGYLVADSAYGSADNLAWLVKEKEIAPHIPVFDKSNRTDGTFSRADFNWDGEGDRYICPAGKELVQFRRTYATPRSGITSEGTRLYRASKKDCDACELKQRCCPNAVARKVPRDLNEDARDVARAIAGTPDYERSRHRRKKGRDALRSSQAHPADGQVETARSLWCTR
;
A
#
# COMPACT_ATOMS: atom_id res chain seq x y z
N LEU A 1 3.61 -15.78 5.07
CA LEU A 1 5.02 -15.90 4.66
C LEU A 1 5.43 -17.36 4.69
N ILE A 2 6.15 -17.81 3.67
CA ILE A 2 6.74 -19.14 3.57
C ILE A 2 8.24 -18.96 3.73
N ALA A 3 8.85 -19.68 4.67
CA ALA A 3 10.30 -19.65 4.85
C ALA A 3 11.00 -20.22 3.62
N ALA A 4 11.99 -19.51 3.11
CA ALA A 4 12.85 -20.01 2.06
C ALA A 4 13.97 -20.86 2.64
N ASP A 5 14.45 -21.83 1.89
CA ASP A 5 15.66 -22.61 2.25
C ASP A 5 16.92 -21.76 2.01
N ALA A 6 17.06 -20.70 2.79
CA ALA A 6 18.13 -19.72 2.69
C ALA A 6 18.63 -19.33 4.08
N ASN A 7 19.96 -19.29 4.24
CA ASN A 7 20.60 -19.02 5.54
C ASN A 7 21.26 -17.64 5.55
N LYS A 8 20.99 -16.86 6.62
CA LYS A 8 21.63 -15.58 6.83
C LYS A 8 23.16 -15.65 6.88
N GLN A 9 23.72 -16.70 7.45
CA GLN A 9 25.19 -16.87 7.56
C GLN A 9 25.89 -16.98 6.20
N ARG A 10 25.16 -17.40 5.15
CA ARG A 10 25.64 -17.50 3.77
C ARG A 10 25.13 -16.35 2.89
N SER A 11 24.47 -15.37 3.48
CA SER A 11 23.95 -14.21 2.75
C SER A 11 25.02 -13.14 2.58
N VAL A 12 24.87 -12.35 1.52
CA VAL A 12 25.69 -11.17 1.23
C VAL A 12 24.90 -9.90 1.50
N SER A 13 25.60 -8.77 1.67
CA SER A 13 24.95 -7.46 1.73
C SER A 13 24.27 -7.15 0.40
N GLY A 14 23.03 -6.65 0.46
CA GLY A 14 22.32 -6.25 -0.76
C GLY A 14 23.00 -5.10 -1.51
N ALA A 15 23.82 -4.30 -0.83
CA ALA A 15 24.63 -3.24 -1.45
C ALA A 15 25.82 -3.80 -2.27
N GLU A 16 26.29 -4.99 -1.92
CA GLU A 16 27.41 -5.69 -2.59
C GLU A 16 26.91 -6.70 -3.63
N TRP A 17 25.59 -6.92 -3.68
CA TRP A 17 24.97 -7.89 -4.58
C TRP A 17 24.82 -7.31 -5.98
N SER A 18 25.45 -7.96 -6.96
CA SER A 18 25.25 -7.68 -8.39
C SER A 18 24.22 -8.65 -8.97
N ALA A 19 23.02 -8.14 -9.26
CA ALA A 19 21.96 -8.93 -9.89
C ALA A 19 22.36 -9.48 -11.28
N GLN A 20 23.30 -8.81 -11.95
CA GLN A 20 23.78 -9.18 -13.28
C GLN A 20 24.74 -10.38 -13.21
N GLU A 21 25.67 -10.37 -12.26
CA GLU A 21 26.56 -11.52 -12.03
C GLU A 21 25.80 -12.77 -11.56
N ALA A 22 24.71 -12.58 -10.80
CA ALA A 22 23.86 -13.69 -10.36
C ALA A 22 23.08 -14.31 -11.52
N LYS A 23 22.60 -13.52 -12.48
CA LYS A 23 21.91 -14.03 -13.67
C LYS A 23 22.84 -14.81 -14.60
N GLU A 24 24.08 -14.36 -14.75
CA GLU A 24 25.07 -15.01 -15.60
C GLU A 24 25.54 -16.37 -15.04
N ASN A 25 25.60 -16.50 -13.71
CA ASN A 25 26.07 -17.71 -13.03
C ASN A 25 24.93 -18.66 -12.60
N ALA A 26 23.69 -18.25 -12.74
CA ALA A 26 22.54 -19.09 -12.36
C ALA A 26 22.21 -20.12 -13.45
N GLY A 27 21.79 -21.33 -13.04
CA GLY A 27 21.26 -22.30 -13.97
C GLY A 27 19.99 -21.79 -14.67
N ARG A 28 19.73 -22.31 -15.88
CA ARG A 28 18.60 -21.86 -16.74
C ARG A 28 17.27 -21.82 -16.00
N SER A 29 16.94 -22.82 -15.19
CA SER A 29 15.69 -22.87 -14.42
C SER A 29 15.58 -21.74 -13.40
N VAL A 30 16.70 -21.35 -12.78
CA VAL A 30 16.76 -20.22 -11.85
C VAL A 30 16.60 -18.89 -12.59
N GLN A 31 17.19 -18.78 -13.78
CA GLN A 31 17.04 -17.57 -14.63
C GLN A 31 15.59 -17.37 -15.09
N GLU A 32 14.93 -18.44 -15.55
CA GLU A 32 13.53 -18.43 -15.94
C GLU A 32 12.62 -18.08 -14.76
N TYR A 33 12.89 -18.64 -13.59
CA TYR A 33 12.17 -18.36 -12.35
C TYR A 33 12.37 -16.91 -11.89
N LEU A 34 13.58 -16.38 -11.93
CA LEU A 34 13.88 -15.01 -11.58
C LEU A 34 13.22 -14.02 -12.56
N ALA A 35 13.16 -14.35 -13.84
CA ALA A 35 12.49 -13.53 -14.85
C ALA A 35 10.99 -13.42 -14.58
N VAL A 36 10.32 -14.54 -14.28
CA VAL A 36 8.88 -14.55 -13.93
C VAL A 36 8.62 -13.80 -12.63
N LEU A 37 9.48 -13.95 -11.62
CA LEU A 37 9.36 -13.22 -10.36
C LEU A 37 9.64 -11.72 -10.52
N ASP A 38 10.59 -11.39 -11.35
CA ASP A 38 10.87 -10.00 -11.71
C ASP A 38 9.65 -9.37 -12.40
N ASP A 39 9.03 -10.00 -13.36
CA ASP A 39 7.82 -9.50 -14.03
C ASP A 39 6.64 -9.34 -13.05
N ALA A 40 6.43 -10.29 -12.16
CA ALA A 40 5.39 -10.21 -11.13
C ALA A 40 5.69 -9.16 -10.04
N ALA A 41 6.97 -8.92 -9.74
CA ALA A 41 7.40 -7.92 -8.76
C ALA A 41 7.41 -6.50 -9.33
N PHE A 42 7.43 -6.32 -10.65
CA PHE A 42 7.66 -5.06 -11.34
C PHE A 42 6.50 -4.08 -11.37
N GLY A 43 5.32 -4.45 -10.98
CA GLY A 43 4.31 -3.46 -10.60
C GLY A 43 4.70 -2.61 -9.38
N ALA A 44 5.85 -2.91 -8.76
CA ALA A 44 6.33 -2.36 -7.51
C ALA A 44 7.63 -1.57 -7.69
N ALA A 45 7.57 -0.52 -8.46
CA ALA A 45 8.70 0.34 -8.77
C ALA A 45 9.19 1.18 -7.58
N SER A 46 9.85 0.54 -6.63
CA SER A 46 10.83 1.21 -5.79
C SER A 46 12.03 0.29 -5.66
N PRO A 47 13.24 0.70 -6.08
CA PRO A 47 14.46 -0.09 -5.91
C PRO A 47 14.84 -0.07 -4.42
N VAL A 48 14.13 -0.84 -3.62
CA VAL A 48 14.52 -1.09 -2.23
C VAL A 48 15.69 -2.07 -2.28
N THR A 49 16.89 -1.58 -2.05
CA THR A 49 18.07 -2.44 -1.87
C THR A 49 17.82 -3.33 -0.66
N PRO A 50 17.73 -4.66 -0.82
CA PRO A 50 17.50 -5.56 0.29
C PRO A 50 18.69 -5.52 1.26
N LYS A 51 18.45 -5.66 2.56
CA LYS A 51 19.53 -5.65 3.56
C LYS A 51 20.48 -6.85 3.39
N PHE A 52 19.93 -8.01 3.08
CA PHE A 52 20.64 -9.24 2.82
C PHE A 52 20.04 -9.93 1.60
N VAL A 53 20.89 -10.59 0.81
CA VAL A 53 20.51 -11.43 -0.32
C VAL A 53 21.12 -12.80 -0.13
N SER A 54 20.36 -13.86 -0.38
CA SER A 54 20.88 -15.23 -0.38
C SER A 54 21.39 -15.57 -1.79
N PRO A 55 22.67 -15.90 -1.98
CA PRO A 55 23.18 -16.28 -3.29
C PRO A 55 22.54 -17.58 -3.83
N SER A 56 22.09 -18.48 -2.96
CA SER A 56 21.40 -19.72 -3.34
C SER A 56 19.93 -19.50 -3.73
N ASP A 57 19.32 -18.42 -3.25
CA ASP A 57 17.93 -18.05 -3.54
C ASP A 57 17.78 -16.51 -3.49
N PRO A 58 18.20 -15.80 -4.54
CA PRO A 58 18.19 -14.34 -4.58
C PRO A 58 16.78 -13.73 -4.58
N ALA A 59 15.76 -14.49 -4.91
CA ALA A 59 14.38 -14.05 -4.92
C ALA A 59 13.75 -14.04 -3.52
N ALA A 60 14.26 -14.86 -2.59
CA ALA A 60 13.79 -14.85 -1.22
C ALA A 60 14.12 -13.51 -0.54
N GLN A 61 13.14 -12.93 0.13
CA GLN A 61 13.29 -11.63 0.78
C GLN A 61 13.61 -11.79 2.26
N TRP A 62 14.66 -11.11 2.74
CA TRP A 62 14.94 -10.99 4.17
C TRP A 62 13.86 -10.15 4.84
N THR A 63 13.03 -10.77 5.65
CA THR A 63 11.88 -10.12 6.29
C THR A 63 11.75 -10.54 7.75
N GLY A 64 11.09 -9.72 8.57
CA GLY A 64 10.80 -10.01 9.96
C GLY A 64 9.37 -10.51 10.15
N ALA A 65 9.19 -11.56 10.93
CA ALA A 65 7.89 -11.92 11.47
C ALA A 65 7.53 -10.97 12.62
N HIS A 66 6.23 -10.71 12.81
CA HIS A 66 5.79 -9.91 13.96
C HIS A 66 6.23 -10.60 15.27
N LYS A 67 7.06 -9.93 16.07
CA LYS A 67 7.65 -10.43 17.33
C LYS A 67 8.59 -11.66 17.20
N GLY A 68 9.02 -12.00 15.97
CA GLY A 68 9.95 -13.10 15.69
C GLY A 68 11.28 -12.64 15.11
N HIS A 69 12.20 -13.59 14.94
CA HIS A 69 13.47 -13.36 14.25
C HIS A 69 13.23 -13.15 12.75
N ALA A 70 14.05 -12.31 12.12
CA ALA A 70 14.01 -12.13 10.68
C ALA A 70 14.58 -13.37 9.97
N PHE A 71 14.01 -13.70 8.80
CA PHE A 71 14.37 -14.85 7.98
C PHE A 71 14.12 -14.55 6.50
N PHE A 72 14.66 -15.36 5.61
CA PHE A 72 14.34 -15.30 4.18
C PHE A 72 13.00 -15.94 3.92
N ALA A 73 12.13 -15.26 3.15
CA ALA A 73 10.78 -15.73 2.92
C ALA A 73 10.18 -15.27 1.59
N TYR A 74 9.15 -15.98 1.18
CA TYR A 74 8.16 -15.59 0.18
C TYR A 74 6.85 -15.21 0.85
N ALA A 75 6.02 -14.45 0.18
CA ALA A 75 4.64 -14.18 0.56
C ALA A 75 3.70 -15.07 -0.27
N THR A 76 2.72 -15.67 0.39
CA THR A 76 1.58 -16.29 -0.26
C THR A 76 0.37 -15.39 -0.05
N ASN A 77 -0.25 -14.98 -1.13
CA ASN A 77 -1.42 -14.12 -1.13
C ASN A 77 -2.64 -14.96 -1.49
N TYR A 78 -3.74 -14.77 -0.79
CA TYR A 78 -5.00 -15.48 -1.01
C TYR A 78 -6.10 -14.47 -1.29
N LEU A 79 -6.86 -14.69 -2.37
CA LEU A 79 -8.14 -14.02 -2.61
C LEU A 79 -9.26 -14.96 -2.13
N ILE A 80 -10.06 -14.49 -1.17
CA ILE A 80 -11.02 -15.34 -0.47
C ILE A 80 -12.41 -14.70 -0.51
N ASP A 81 -13.42 -15.47 -0.89
CA ASP A 81 -14.82 -15.10 -0.71
C ASP A 81 -15.15 -15.09 0.79
N THR A 82 -15.56 -13.94 1.31
CA THR A 82 -15.85 -13.78 2.75
C THR A 82 -17.19 -14.40 3.17
N ASP A 83 -18.11 -14.63 2.25
CA ASP A 83 -19.42 -15.17 2.56
C ASP A 83 -19.37 -16.70 2.68
N HIS A 84 -18.58 -17.35 1.83
CA HIS A 84 -18.49 -18.82 1.77
C HIS A 84 -17.15 -19.36 2.30
N GLY A 85 -16.17 -18.51 2.55
CA GLY A 85 -14.84 -18.92 3.01
C GLY A 85 -14.02 -19.69 1.97
N VAL A 86 -14.37 -19.55 0.69
CA VAL A 86 -13.71 -20.24 -0.42
C VAL A 86 -12.52 -19.44 -0.92
N ILE A 87 -11.36 -20.09 -1.09
CA ILE A 87 -10.20 -19.51 -1.74
C ILE A 87 -10.46 -19.49 -3.24
N LEU A 88 -10.57 -18.28 -3.81
CA LEU A 88 -10.83 -18.06 -5.23
C LEU A 88 -9.55 -18.11 -6.06
N ASP A 89 -8.46 -17.60 -5.50
CA ASP A 89 -7.17 -17.54 -6.17
C ASP A 89 -6.02 -17.43 -5.18
N VAL A 90 -4.82 -17.85 -5.62
CA VAL A 90 -3.58 -17.85 -4.84
C VAL A 90 -2.45 -17.33 -5.70
N GLU A 91 -1.64 -16.42 -5.14
CA GLU A 91 -0.45 -15.88 -5.81
C GLU A 91 0.75 -15.87 -4.86
N ALA A 92 1.84 -16.48 -5.31
CA ALA A 92 3.12 -16.42 -4.59
C ALA A 92 3.91 -15.20 -5.07
N THR A 93 4.49 -14.46 -4.14
CA THR A 93 5.32 -13.28 -4.45
C THR A 93 6.55 -13.21 -3.56
N ARG A 94 7.49 -12.36 -3.92
CA ARG A 94 8.50 -11.93 -2.96
C ARG A 94 7.81 -11.27 -1.77
N ALA A 95 8.34 -11.44 -0.56
CA ALA A 95 7.78 -10.85 0.67
C ALA A 95 8.04 -9.32 0.73
N ILE A 96 7.59 -8.62 -0.30
CA ILE A 96 7.67 -7.15 -0.46
C ILE A 96 6.24 -6.62 -0.57
N ARG A 97 5.93 -5.58 0.21
CA ARG A 97 4.59 -4.99 0.26
C ARG A 97 4.01 -4.63 -1.10
N GLN A 98 4.82 -4.06 -1.99
CA GLN A 98 4.39 -3.67 -3.32
C GLN A 98 4.01 -4.89 -4.17
N ALA A 99 4.80 -5.96 -4.11
CA ALA A 99 4.50 -7.21 -4.81
C ALA A 99 3.18 -7.83 -4.31
N GLU A 100 2.91 -7.78 -3.02
CA GLU A 100 1.65 -8.25 -2.42
C GLU A 100 0.45 -7.43 -2.94
N VAL A 101 0.58 -6.09 -3.03
CA VAL A 101 -0.46 -5.22 -3.61
C VAL A 101 -0.64 -5.51 -5.10
N GLY A 102 0.44 -5.69 -5.86
CA GLY A 102 0.39 -6.09 -7.28
C GLY A 102 -0.32 -7.43 -7.46
N ALA A 103 0.01 -8.44 -6.65
CA ALA A 103 -0.65 -9.75 -6.66
C ALA A 103 -2.16 -9.65 -6.45
N SER A 104 -2.64 -8.71 -5.63
CA SER A 104 -4.07 -8.51 -5.43
C SER A 104 -4.78 -8.11 -6.72
N ARG A 105 -4.18 -7.22 -7.51
CA ARG A 105 -4.71 -6.80 -8.80
C ARG A 105 -4.75 -7.97 -9.77
N THR A 106 -3.65 -8.71 -9.88
CA THR A 106 -3.55 -9.91 -10.73
C THR A 106 -4.61 -10.95 -10.37
N MET A 107 -4.80 -11.23 -9.08
CA MET A 107 -5.79 -12.22 -8.63
C MET A 107 -7.22 -11.77 -8.91
N ILE A 108 -7.55 -10.48 -8.73
CA ILE A 108 -8.88 -9.93 -9.05
C ILE A 108 -9.13 -10.03 -10.55
N ASP A 109 -8.19 -9.59 -11.39
CA ASP A 109 -8.31 -9.66 -12.85
C ASP A 109 -8.45 -11.10 -13.34
N ARG A 110 -7.65 -12.01 -12.78
CA ARG A 110 -7.69 -13.44 -13.14
C ARG A 110 -8.98 -14.12 -12.71
N THR A 111 -9.54 -13.76 -11.56
CA THR A 111 -10.83 -14.27 -11.07
C THR A 111 -11.98 -13.75 -11.93
N GLU A 112 -11.97 -12.48 -12.29
CA GLU A 112 -12.94 -11.89 -13.19
C GLU A 112 -12.89 -12.57 -14.58
N ASN A 113 -11.69 -12.74 -15.14
CA ASN A 113 -11.50 -13.35 -16.46
C ASN A 113 -11.87 -14.84 -16.52
N ARG A 114 -11.57 -15.61 -15.46
CA ARG A 114 -11.79 -17.06 -15.43
C ARG A 114 -13.22 -17.46 -15.06
N PHE A 115 -13.82 -16.72 -14.15
CA PHE A 115 -15.07 -17.11 -13.51
C PHE A 115 -16.19 -16.10 -13.75
N GLY A 116 -15.91 -14.94 -14.37
CA GLY A 116 -16.87 -13.84 -14.49
C GLY A 116 -17.28 -13.27 -13.13
N LEU A 117 -16.43 -13.44 -12.10
CA LEU A 117 -16.69 -13.01 -10.73
C LEU A 117 -15.98 -11.70 -10.45
N LYS A 118 -16.77 -10.63 -10.30
CA LYS A 118 -16.29 -9.32 -9.85
C LYS A 118 -16.79 -9.06 -8.44
N PRO A 119 -15.91 -8.81 -7.46
CA PRO A 119 -16.34 -8.52 -6.10
C PRO A 119 -17.01 -7.14 -6.01
N GLY A 120 -18.08 -7.03 -5.22
CA GLY A 120 -18.70 -5.73 -4.93
C GLY A 120 -17.86 -4.88 -3.98
N TYR A 121 -17.10 -5.51 -3.09
CA TYR A 121 -16.13 -4.84 -2.22
C TYR A 121 -14.90 -5.71 -1.96
N LEU A 122 -13.79 -5.05 -1.64
CA LEU A 122 -12.55 -5.70 -1.22
C LEU A 122 -12.16 -5.26 0.19
N VAL A 123 -11.98 -6.21 1.10
CA VAL A 123 -11.51 -5.93 2.45
C VAL A 123 -10.06 -6.38 2.64
N ALA A 124 -9.19 -5.45 3.03
CA ALA A 124 -7.77 -5.70 3.25
C ALA A 124 -7.24 -4.84 4.41
N ASP A 125 -5.95 -4.97 4.72
CA ASP A 125 -5.31 -4.10 5.71
C ASP A 125 -4.82 -2.78 5.10
N SER A 126 -4.28 -1.89 5.95
CA SER A 126 -3.78 -0.59 5.51
C SER A 126 -2.59 -0.67 4.54
N ALA A 127 -1.97 -1.84 4.38
CA ALA A 127 -0.91 -2.05 3.38
C ALA A 127 -1.42 -1.82 1.96
N TYR A 128 -2.70 -2.13 1.73
CA TYR A 128 -3.39 -1.96 0.45
C TYR A 128 -4.04 -0.58 0.28
N GLY A 129 -3.97 0.28 1.29
CA GLY A 129 -4.64 1.59 1.35
C GLY A 129 -3.85 2.75 0.71
N SER A 130 -2.96 2.49 -0.24
CA SER A 130 -2.27 3.52 -1.01
C SER A 130 -3.23 4.23 -1.96
N ALA A 131 -2.97 5.51 -2.27
CA ALA A 131 -3.82 6.30 -3.15
C ALA A 131 -3.98 5.66 -4.54
N ASP A 132 -2.89 5.15 -5.10
CA ASP A 132 -2.88 4.47 -6.39
C ASP A 132 -3.73 3.19 -6.39
N ASN A 133 -3.58 2.35 -5.36
CA ASN A 133 -4.37 1.11 -5.27
C ASN A 133 -5.86 1.38 -5.04
N LEU A 134 -6.19 2.36 -4.22
CA LEU A 134 -7.57 2.77 -3.99
C LEU A 134 -8.19 3.38 -5.27
N ALA A 135 -7.41 4.15 -6.05
CA ALA A 135 -7.86 4.67 -7.32
C ALA A 135 -8.16 3.57 -8.34
N TRP A 136 -7.30 2.57 -8.43
CA TRP A 136 -7.53 1.41 -9.29
C TRP A 136 -8.81 0.67 -8.91
N LEU A 137 -9.03 0.41 -7.61
CA LEU A 137 -10.26 -0.23 -7.14
C LEU A 137 -11.51 0.59 -7.46
N VAL A 138 -11.50 1.90 -7.16
CA VAL A 138 -12.69 2.75 -7.27
C VAL A 138 -12.98 3.14 -8.72
N LYS A 139 -11.95 3.57 -9.48
CA LYS A 139 -12.12 4.18 -10.79
C LYS A 139 -12.08 3.18 -11.94
N GLU A 140 -11.23 2.16 -11.84
CA GLU A 140 -11.05 1.20 -12.92
C GLU A 140 -11.89 -0.06 -12.71
N LYS A 141 -11.92 -0.55 -11.45
CA LYS A 141 -12.63 -1.78 -11.11
C LYS A 141 -14.03 -1.56 -10.55
N GLU A 142 -14.40 -0.36 -10.12
CA GLU A 142 -15.68 -0.06 -9.45
C GLU A 142 -15.94 -0.99 -8.26
N ILE A 143 -14.87 -1.31 -7.51
CA ILE A 143 -14.91 -2.15 -6.31
C ILE A 143 -14.84 -1.24 -5.09
N ALA A 144 -15.77 -1.39 -4.15
CA ALA A 144 -15.78 -0.61 -2.92
C ALA A 144 -14.61 -1.01 -2.01
N PRO A 145 -13.68 -0.07 -1.65
CA PRO A 145 -12.52 -0.39 -0.84
C PRO A 145 -12.86 -0.37 0.65
N HIS A 146 -13.12 -1.53 1.24
CA HIS A 146 -13.18 -1.71 2.69
C HIS A 146 -11.77 -1.82 3.28
N ILE A 147 -10.93 -0.83 3.00
CA ILE A 147 -9.50 -0.80 3.28
C ILE A 147 -9.16 0.48 4.05
N PRO A 148 -8.47 0.39 5.19
CA PRO A 148 -8.01 1.59 5.89
C PRO A 148 -7.04 2.37 5.02
N VAL A 149 -7.28 3.67 4.87
CA VAL A 149 -6.39 4.55 4.09
C VAL A 149 -5.00 4.59 4.73
N PHE A 150 -3.98 4.34 3.95
CA PHE A 150 -2.61 4.56 4.37
C PHE A 150 -2.28 6.06 4.31
N ASP A 151 -2.41 6.71 5.46
CA ASP A 151 -2.23 8.17 5.58
C ASP A 151 -1.12 8.50 6.59
N LYS A 152 -0.10 9.21 6.11
CA LYS A 152 1.00 9.73 6.92
C LYS A 152 0.80 11.21 7.30
N SER A 153 -0.36 11.79 7.00
CA SER A 153 -0.62 13.20 7.25
C SER A 153 -0.97 13.53 8.71
N ASN A 154 -1.22 12.51 9.53
CA ASN A 154 -1.50 12.68 10.95
C ASN A 154 -0.27 13.22 11.67
N ARG A 155 -0.49 14.22 12.52
CA ARG A 155 0.54 14.87 13.31
C ARG A 155 0.36 14.56 14.78
N THR A 156 1.46 14.30 15.45
CA THR A 156 1.49 14.01 16.90
C THR A 156 2.15 15.14 17.71
N ASP A 157 2.56 16.21 17.04
CA ASP A 157 3.23 17.38 17.62
C ASP A 157 2.25 18.46 18.14
N GLY A 158 0.95 18.17 18.16
CA GLY A 158 -0.11 19.10 18.55
C GLY A 158 -0.48 20.10 17.48
N THR A 159 0.15 20.07 16.29
CA THR A 159 -0.21 20.91 15.18
C THR A 159 -1.30 20.27 14.31
N PHE A 160 -2.05 21.10 13.57
CA PHE A 160 -3.12 20.62 12.71
C PHE A 160 -2.65 19.61 11.66
N SER A 161 -3.32 18.47 11.63
CA SER A 161 -3.22 17.46 10.58
C SER A 161 -3.95 17.90 9.30
N ARG A 162 -3.81 17.15 8.22
CA ARG A 162 -4.57 17.45 7.00
C ARG A 162 -6.08 17.32 7.20
N ALA A 163 -6.51 16.39 8.05
CA ALA A 163 -7.91 16.15 8.36
C ALA A 163 -8.62 17.37 9.02
N ASP A 164 -7.86 18.30 9.60
CA ASP A 164 -8.40 19.53 10.20
C ASP A 164 -8.73 20.60 9.14
N PHE A 165 -8.39 20.35 7.87
CA PHE A 165 -8.67 21.25 6.74
C PHE A 165 -9.81 20.68 5.90
N ASN A 166 -10.85 21.49 5.70
CA ASN A 166 -11.99 21.11 4.87
C ASN A 166 -11.64 21.19 3.38
N TRP A 167 -11.89 20.12 2.63
CA TRP A 167 -11.74 20.12 1.19
C TRP A 167 -13.01 20.61 0.50
N ASP A 168 -12.88 21.67 -0.29
CA ASP A 168 -13.89 22.19 -1.20
C ASP A 168 -13.53 21.76 -2.63
N GLY A 169 -14.21 20.72 -3.11
CA GLY A 169 -13.95 20.14 -4.43
C GLY A 169 -14.41 21.01 -5.58
N GLU A 170 -15.47 21.82 -5.40
CA GLU A 170 -15.97 22.73 -6.42
C GLU A 170 -15.03 23.91 -6.59
N GLY A 171 -14.52 24.45 -5.48
CA GLY A 171 -13.58 25.55 -5.49
C GLY A 171 -12.11 25.14 -5.69
N ASP A 172 -11.79 23.86 -5.81
CA ASP A 172 -10.41 23.32 -5.89
C ASP A 172 -9.49 23.95 -4.81
N ARG A 173 -9.94 23.91 -3.54
CA ARG A 173 -9.27 24.55 -2.42
C ARG A 173 -9.50 23.82 -1.10
N TYR A 174 -8.61 24.08 -0.14
CA TYR A 174 -8.85 23.75 1.26
C TYR A 174 -9.29 24.97 2.04
N ILE A 175 -10.17 24.78 3.01
CA ILE A 175 -10.53 25.79 4.02
C ILE A 175 -9.84 25.40 5.32
N CYS A 176 -9.04 26.30 5.90
CA CYS A 176 -8.35 26.06 7.16
C CYS A 176 -9.29 26.24 8.37
N PRO A 177 -8.89 25.77 9.58
CA PRO A 177 -9.68 25.95 10.79
C PRO A 177 -10.02 27.41 11.15
N ALA A 178 -9.26 28.39 10.62
CA ALA A 178 -9.56 29.82 10.75
C ALA A 178 -10.43 30.37 9.61
N GLY A 179 -11.03 29.49 8.78
CA GLY A 179 -11.93 29.90 7.67
C GLY A 179 -11.23 30.52 6.45
N LYS A 180 -9.88 30.41 6.35
CA LYS A 180 -9.13 30.95 5.21
C LYS A 180 -8.83 29.91 4.17
N GLU A 181 -8.74 30.33 2.92
CA GLU A 181 -8.53 29.46 1.78
C GLU A 181 -7.05 29.08 1.60
N LEU A 182 -6.82 27.84 1.20
CA LEU A 182 -5.55 27.37 0.67
C LEU A 182 -5.79 26.98 -0.79
N VAL A 183 -5.11 27.64 -1.69
CA VAL A 183 -5.24 27.43 -3.13
C VAL A 183 -3.92 26.96 -3.75
N GLN A 184 -3.98 26.39 -4.95
CA GLN A 184 -2.78 26.11 -5.71
C GLN A 184 -2.11 27.43 -6.09
N PHE A 185 -0.86 27.60 -5.66
CA PHE A 185 -0.09 28.75 -6.05
C PHE A 185 0.51 28.51 -7.45
N ARG A 186 -0.05 29.16 -8.45
CA ARG A 186 0.43 29.12 -9.83
C ARG A 186 1.18 30.42 -10.13
N ARG A 187 2.50 30.33 -10.28
CA ARG A 187 3.26 31.42 -10.90
C ARG A 187 3.14 31.28 -12.42
N THR A 188 3.09 32.42 -13.09
CA THR A 188 3.28 32.47 -14.53
C THR A 188 4.75 32.18 -14.82
N TYR A 189 5.05 31.05 -15.43
CA TYR A 189 6.38 30.68 -15.88
C TYR A 189 6.45 30.78 -17.41
N ALA A 190 7.64 31.06 -17.95
CA ALA A 190 7.85 31.03 -19.41
C ALA A 190 7.49 29.66 -20.02
N THR A 191 7.74 28.58 -19.25
CA THR A 191 7.26 27.23 -19.60
C THR A 191 6.17 26.83 -18.61
N PRO A 192 4.94 26.48 -19.06
CA PRO A 192 3.88 26.02 -18.20
C PRO A 192 4.31 24.80 -17.37
N ARG A 193 4.01 24.80 -16.07
CA ARG A 193 4.25 23.66 -15.18
C ARG A 193 2.91 23.02 -14.80
N SER A 194 2.89 21.69 -14.68
CA SER A 194 1.69 20.93 -14.32
C SER A 194 1.14 21.28 -12.92
N GLY A 195 1.99 21.86 -12.05
CA GLY A 195 1.66 22.07 -10.64
C GLY A 195 1.62 20.81 -9.81
N ILE A 196 2.06 19.70 -10.40
CA ILE A 196 2.15 18.37 -9.76
C ILE A 196 3.60 18.15 -9.38
N THR A 197 3.85 17.66 -8.17
CA THR A 197 5.19 17.24 -7.71
C THR A 197 5.59 15.91 -8.32
N SER A 198 6.88 15.55 -8.23
CA SER A 198 7.37 14.22 -8.63
C SER A 198 6.71 13.07 -7.87
N GLU A 199 6.12 13.36 -6.71
CA GLU A 199 5.40 12.41 -5.87
C GLU A 199 3.90 12.29 -6.23
N GLY A 200 3.44 12.88 -7.35
CA GLY A 200 2.04 12.84 -7.76
C GLY A 200 1.11 13.64 -6.86
N THR A 201 1.61 14.72 -6.22
CA THR A 201 0.79 15.56 -5.34
C THR A 201 0.65 16.98 -5.86
N ARG A 202 -0.49 17.62 -5.56
CA ARG A 202 -0.71 19.05 -5.71
C ARG A 202 -0.53 19.75 -4.37
N LEU A 203 0.05 20.94 -4.37
CA LEU A 203 0.33 21.68 -3.15
C LEU A 203 -0.60 22.90 -3.04
N TYR A 204 -1.43 22.90 -2.00
CA TYR A 204 -2.33 24.02 -1.66
C TYR A 204 -1.69 24.86 -0.56
N ARG A 205 -1.71 26.17 -0.72
CA ARG A 205 -1.03 27.11 0.18
C ARG A 205 -1.96 28.23 0.60
N ALA A 206 -1.93 28.54 1.90
CA ALA A 206 -2.55 29.75 2.43
C ALA A 206 -1.77 31.03 2.06
N SER A 207 -2.44 32.17 2.07
CA SER A 207 -1.79 33.47 1.96
C SER A 207 -0.87 33.72 3.16
N LYS A 208 0.31 34.31 2.92
CA LYS A 208 1.18 34.78 4.00
C LYS A 208 0.49 35.76 4.91
N LYS A 209 -0.25 36.71 4.33
CA LYS A 209 -0.97 37.79 5.09
C LYS A 209 -1.99 37.18 6.06
N ASP A 210 -2.75 36.16 5.60
CA ASP A 210 -3.73 35.47 6.43
C ASP A 210 -3.08 34.66 7.56
N CYS A 211 -1.93 34.02 7.29
CA CYS A 211 -1.21 33.29 8.30
C CYS A 211 -0.49 34.16 9.32
N ASP A 212 0.04 35.30 8.92
CA ASP A 212 0.76 36.22 9.82
C ASP A 212 -0.17 36.85 10.87
N ALA A 213 -1.42 37.13 10.49
CA ALA A 213 -2.44 37.70 11.38
C ALA A 213 -3.28 36.62 12.11
N CYS A 214 -2.98 35.33 11.94
CA CYS A 214 -3.82 34.27 12.44
C CYS A 214 -3.46 33.87 13.88
N GLU A 215 -4.42 33.89 14.79
CA GLU A 215 -4.30 33.47 16.18
C GLU A 215 -3.92 31.97 16.30
N LEU A 216 -4.34 31.16 15.31
CA LEU A 216 -4.06 29.72 15.28
C LEU A 216 -2.68 29.39 14.67
N LYS A 217 -1.86 30.38 14.32
CA LYS A 217 -0.57 30.15 13.62
C LYS A 217 0.33 29.18 14.38
N GLN A 218 0.41 29.32 15.69
CA GLN A 218 1.25 28.46 16.55
C GLN A 218 0.82 26.98 16.52
N ARG A 219 -0.48 26.72 16.37
CA ARG A 219 -1.02 25.37 16.24
C ARG A 219 -1.09 24.87 14.78
N CYS A 220 -0.90 25.75 13.83
CA CYS A 220 -1.04 25.42 12.39
C CYS A 220 0.30 25.25 11.70
N CYS A 221 1.15 26.28 11.74
CA CYS A 221 2.43 26.31 11.04
C CYS A 221 3.45 27.22 11.77
N PRO A 222 3.86 26.86 13.01
CA PRO A 222 4.70 27.73 13.85
C PRO A 222 6.03 28.11 13.17
N ASN A 223 6.63 27.17 12.45
CA ASN A 223 7.95 27.33 11.83
C ASN A 223 7.87 27.62 10.31
N ALA A 224 6.69 27.91 9.77
CA ALA A 224 6.53 28.16 8.35
C ALA A 224 5.86 29.52 8.09
N VAL A 225 6.23 30.15 6.98
CA VAL A 225 5.67 31.46 6.55
C VAL A 225 4.16 31.35 6.33
N ALA A 226 3.71 30.25 5.72
CA ALA A 226 2.30 29.97 5.51
C ALA A 226 2.06 28.44 5.46
N ARG A 227 0.86 28.02 5.84
CA ARG A 227 0.46 26.62 5.79
C ARG A 227 0.46 26.11 4.35
N LYS A 228 0.98 24.89 4.17
CA LYS A 228 0.92 24.12 2.92
C LYS A 228 0.29 22.77 3.22
N VAL A 229 -0.63 22.33 2.37
CA VAL A 229 -1.30 21.03 2.44
C VAL A 229 -1.10 20.33 1.11
N PRO A 230 -0.38 19.19 1.07
CA PRO A 230 -0.30 18.37 -0.12
C PRO A 230 -1.59 17.55 -0.29
N ARG A 231 -2.08 17.44 -1.52
CA ARG A 231 -3.20 16.58 -1.91
C ARG A 231 -2.74 15.64 -3.03
N ASP A 232 -2.90 14.35 -2.82
CA ASP A 232 -2.62 13.34 -3.83
C ASP A 232 -3.57 13.50 -5.03
N LEU A 233 -3.11 13.13 -6.23
CA LEU A 233 -3.96 13.16 -7.43
C LEU A 233 -5.17 12.23 -7.32
N ASN A 234 -5.02 11.16 -6.56
CA ASN A 234 -6.04 10.16 -6.29
C ASN A 234 -6.66 10.29 -4.89
N GLU A 235 -6.61 11.48 -4.29
CA GLU A 235 -7.17 11.73 -2.95
C GLU A 235 -8.68 11.52 -2.90
N ASP A 236 -9.39 11.71 -4.01
CA ASP A 236 -10.81 11.40 -4.17
C ASP A 236 -11.12 9.92 -3.89
N ALA A 237 -10.30 9.00 -4.38
CA ALA A 237 -10.45 7.57 -4.07
C ALA A 237 -10.17 7.25 -2.59
N ARG A 238 -9.22 7.99 -1.97
CA ARG A 238 -8.99 7.90 -0.52
C ARG A 238 -10.17 8.44 0.28
N ASP A 239 -10.82 9.49 -0.20
CA ASP A 239 -12.01 10.07 0.44
C ASP A 239 -13.19 9.09 0.39
N VAL A 240 -13.36 8.34 -0.73
CA VAL A 240 -14.32 7.22 -0.83
C VAL A 240 -14.04 6.15 0.24
N ALA A 241 -12.77 5.71 0.36
CA ALA A 241 -12.40 4.71 1.36
C ALA A 241 -12.62 5.20 2.81
N ARG A 242 -12.39 6.48 3.09
CA ARG A 242 -12.69 7.10 4.41
C ARG A 242 -14.18 7.14 4.69
N ALA A 243 -15.00 7.49 3.70
CA ALA A 243 -16.45 7.50 3.84
C ALA A 243 -16.98 6.07 4.13
N ILE A 244 -16.47 5.07 3.42
CA ILE A 244 -16.82 3.67 3.64
C ILE A 244 -16.41 3.22 5.05
N ALA A 245 -15.23 3.63 5.54
CA ALA A 245 -14.72 3.24 6.87
C ALA A 245 -15.63 3.67 8.03
N GLY A 246 -16.51 4.66 7.83
CA GLY A 246 -17.53 5.09 8.81
C GLY A 246 -18.83 4.31 8.77
N THR A 247 -18.96 3.28 7.94
CA THR A 247 -20.22 2.56 7.73
C THR A 247 -20.30 1.25 8.54
N PRO A 248 -21.53 0.80 8.91
CA PRO A 248 -21.73 -0.52 9.52
C PRO A 248 -21.26 -1.67 8.62
N ASP A 249 -21.32 -1.52 7.30
CA ASP A 249 -20.89 -2.52 6.34
C ASP A 249 -19.37 -2.74 6.40
N TYR A 250 -18.60 -1.67 6.56
CA TYR A 250 -17.17 -1.75 6.81
C TYR A 250 -16.83 -2.57 8.05
N GLU A 251 -17.51 -2.31 9.18
CA GLU A 251 -17.28 -3.07 10.40
C GLU A 251 -17.65 -4.55 10.24
N ARG A 252 -18.75 -4.87 9.55
CA ARG A 252 -19.12 -6.26 9.25
C ARG A 252 -18.04 -6.97 8.41
N SER A 253 -17.57 -6.34 7.35
CA SER A 253 -16.55 -6.91 6.47
C SER A 253 -15.22 -7.12 7.20
N ARG A 254 -14.83 -6.18 8.06
CA ARG A 254 -13.64 -6.28 8.91
C ARG A 254 -13.72 -7.47 9.87
N HIS A 255 -14.88 -7.73 10.47
CA HIS A 255 -15.10 -8.89 11.32
C HIS A 255 -15.03 -10.21 10.54
N ARG A 256 -15.65 -10.28 9.34
CA ARG A 256 -15.57 -11.43 8.45
C ARG A 256 -14.11 -11.74 8.08
N ARG A 257 -13.35 -10.73 7.67
CA ARG A 257 -11.91 -10.86 7.39
C ARG A 257 -11.14 -11.45 8.57
N LYS A 258 -11.42 -10.99 9.81
CA LYS A 258 -10.73 -11.52 10.99
C LYS A 258 -11.04 -13.00 11.20
N LYS A 259 -12.31 -13.41 11.11
CA LYS A 259 -12.72 -14.83 11.26
C LYS A 259 -12.02 -15.72 10.23
N GLY A 260 -12.03 -15.34 8.95
CA GLY A 260 -11.40 -16.14 7.92
C GLY A 260 -9.88 -16.21 8.05
N ARG A 261 -9.21 -15.12 8.45
CA ARG A 261 -7.77 -15.17 8.75
C ARG A 261 -7.45 -16.12 9.89
N ASP A 262 -8.28 -16.14 10.94
CA ASP A 262 -8.08 -17.03 12.07
C ASP A 262 -8.34 -18.50 11.67
N ALA A 263 -9.31 -18.76 10.80
CA ALA A 263 -9.56 -20.08 10.22
C ALA A 263 -8.39 -20.57 9.35
N LEU A 264 -7.83 -19.72 8.49
CA LEU A 264 -6.63 -20.07 7.70
C LEU A 264 -5.44 -20.38 8.59
N ARG A 265 -5.20 -19.60 9.64
CA ARG A 265 -4.11 -19.87 10.58
C ARG A 265 -4.26 -21.22 11.28
N SER A 266 -5.47 -21.59 11.68
CA SER A 266 -5.72 -22.87 12.33
C SER A 266 -5.58 -24.06 11.37
N SER A 267 -5.90 -23.89 10.09
CA SER A 267 -5.72 -24.95 9.08
C SER A 267 -4.25 -25.14 8.66
N GLN A 268 -3.42 -24.12 8.80
CA GLN A 268 -1.98 -24.14 8.47
C GLN A 268 -1.10 -24.53 9.66
N ALA A 269 -1.62 -24.56 10.87
CA ALA A 269 -0.89 -25.01 12.05
C ALA A 269 -0.81 -26.54 12.08
N HIS A 270 0.12 -27.14 11.32
CA HIS A 270 0.54 -28.51 11.53
C HIS A 270 1.49 -28.61 12.73
N PRO A 271 1.33 -29.61 13.64
CA PRO A 271 2.08 -29.69 14.90
C PRO A 271 3.57 -30.01 14.79
N ALA A 272 4.14 -30.14 13.58
CA ALA A 272 5.46 -30.74 13.41
C ALA A 272 6.63 -29.78 13.24
N ASP A 273 6.42 -28.54 12.80
CA ASP A 273 7.56 -27.62 12.56
C ASP A 273 7.21 -26.21 13.01
N GLY A 274 8.04 -25.65 13.91
CA GLY A 274 7.90 -24.32 14.50
C GLY A 274 8.02 -23.13 13.53
N GLN A 275 7.50 -23.26 12.32
CA GLN A 275 7.47 -22.24 11.30
C GLN A 275 6.20 -21.39 11.44
N VAL A 276 6.37 -20.13 11.78
CA VAL A 276 5.27 -19.17 11.86
C VAL A 276 4.94 -18.66 10.47
N GLU A 277 3.99 -19.29 9.80
CA GLU A 277 3.40 -18.74 8.59
C GLU A 277 2.45 -17.58 8.93
N THR A 278 2.77 -16.38 8.51
CA THR A 278 1.82 -15.27 8.49
C THR A 278 1.27 -15.11 7.07
N ALA A 279 0.16 -15.78 6.78
CA ALA A 279 -0.56 -15.57 5.53
C ALA A 279 -1.18 -14.17 5.50
N ARG A 280 -0.94 -13.40 4.45
CA ARG A 280 -1.71 -12.21 4.12
C ARG A 280 -2.80 -12.59 3.15
N SER A 281 -4.04 -12.27 3.50
CA SER A 281 -5.20 -12.65 2.70
C SER A 281 -6.01 -11.41 2.35
N LEU A 282 -6.50 -11.42 1.12
CA LEU A 282 -7.48 -10.49 0.58
C LEU A 282 -8.85 -11.14 0.64
N TRP A 283 -9.86 -10.38 0.99
CA TRP A 283 -11.20 -10.86 1.16
C TRP A 283 -12.16 -10.06 0.28
N CYS A 284 -13.01 -10.76 -0.46
CA CYS A 284 -14.03 -10.14 -1.30
C CYS A 284 -15.40 -10.80 -1.09
N THR A 285 -16.45 -10.11 -1.48
CA THR A 285 -17.80 -10.67 -1.65
C THR A 285 -18.39 -10.24 -2.96
N ARG A 286 -19.34 -11.03 -3.45
CA ARG A 286 -20.13 -10.74 -4.66
C ARG A 286 -21.07 -9.58 -4.44
#